data_3b280225f30ab3a2bf248d530d82e1c2
#
_entry.id   3b280225f30ab3a2bf248d530d82e1c2
#
_cell.length_a   1.000
_cell.length_b   1.000
_cell.length_c   1.000
_cell.angle_alpha   90.00
_cell.angle_beta   90.00
_cell.angle_gamma   90.00
#
_symmetry.space_group_name_H-M   'P 1'
#
loop_
_entity.id
_entity.type
_entity.pdbx_description
1 polymer ?
#
loop_
_entity_poly.entity_id
_entity_poly.type
_entity_poly.pdbx_seq_one_letter_code
_entity_poly.pdbx_strand_id
1 'polypeptide(L)'
;GVDFLHLSCWDVFANSKEYPDDPRKLTEWFTQSFDDLPPIISTGSVWSKSDAQELIDQGADLIGVARVGIPYPDWAENLSQENYDPPRAPFTVKQLREADLSDVFINYMRKWKGFVCNNN
;
A
#
# COMPACT_ATOMS: atom_id res chain seq x y z
N GLY A 1 4.94 23.74 -13.46
CA GLY A 1 5.13 22.80 -12.40
C GLY A 1 4.24 21.59 -12.49
N VAL A 2 4.39 20.69 -11.55
CA VAL A 2 3.54 19.50 -11.41
C VAL A 2 2.44 19.76 -10.39
N ASP A 3 1.31 19.06 -10.53
CA ASP A 3 0.15 19.23 -9.64
C ASP A 3 0.27 18.40 -8.35
N PHE A 4 0.98 17.27 -8.41
CA PHE A 4 1.27 16.42 -7.26
C PHE A 4 2.52 15.56 -7.52
N LEU A 5 3.08 14.98 -6.45
CA LEU A 5 4.15 13.99 -6.51
C LEU A 5 3.61 12.63 -6.06
N HIS A 6 3.91 11.59 -6.81
CA HIS A 6 3.60 10.22 -6.42
C HIS A 6 4.88 9.46 -6.05
N LEU A 7 5.06 9.19 -4.77
CA LEU A 7 6.14 8.35 -4.25
C LEU A 7 5.66 6.91 -4.25
N SER A 8 6.15 6.14 -5.21
CA SER A 8 5.81 4.72 -5.36
C SER A 8 7.03 3.88 -5.01
N CYS A 9 6.95 3.11 -3.94
CA CYS A 9 8.00 2.20 -3.53
C CYS A 9 7.42 0.85 -3.07
N TRP A 10 8.28 -0.12 -2.89
CA TRP A 10 7.86 -1.44 -2.45
C TRP A 10 7.33 -1.42 -1.01
N ASP A 11 8.02 -0.70 -0.13
CA ASP A 11 7.67 -0.57 1.29
C ASP A 11 8.01 0.85 1.79
N VAL A 12 6.98 1.66 2.02
CA VAL A 12 7.13 3.03 2.54
C VAL A 12 7.56 3.10 4.00
N PHE A 13 7.52 1.98 4.71
CA PHE A 13 7.90 1.88 6.13
C PHE A 13 9.34 1.42 6.31
N ALA A 14 10.04 1.05 5.24
CA ALA A 14 11.44 0.65 5.28
C ALA A 14 12.37 1.85 5.49
N ASN A 15 13.47 1.61 6.18
CA ASN A 15 14.56 2.58 6.28
C ASN A 15 15.32 2.68 4.95
N SER A 16 16.02 3.80 4.76
CA SER A 16 16.93 3.95 3.63
C SER A 16 18.04 2.88 3.70
N LYS A 17 18.31 2.24 2.56
CA LYS A 17 19.43 1.31 2.45
C LYS A 17 20.77 2.03 2.41
N GLU A 18 20.77 3.25 1.87
CA GLU A 18 21.97 4.08 1.76
C GLU A 18 22.32 4.76 3.09
N TYR A 19 21.30 5.10 3.88
CA TYR A 19 21.46 5.75 5.18
C TYR A 19 20.73 4.95 6.26
N PRO A 20 21.21 3.74 6.62
CA PRO A 20 20.47 2.81 7.50
C PRO A 20 20.28 3.33 8.94
N ASP A 21 21.15 4.23 9.38
CA ASP A 21 21.08 4.83 10.72
C ASP A 21 20.12 6.02 10.80
N ASP A 22 19.64 6.52 9.66
CA ASP A 22 18.64 7.58 9.61
C ASP A 22 17.24 6.96 9.75
N PRO A 23 16.46 7.36 10.77
CA PRO A 23 15.13 6.76 11.01
C PRO A 23 14.06 7.21 10.02
N ARG A 24 14.34 8.23 9.19
CA ARG A 24 13.35 8.79 8.25
C ARG A 24 12.95 7.77 7.20
N LYS A 25 11.65 7.72 6.91
CA LYS A 25 11.08 6.95 5.81
C LYS A 25 11.08 7.79 4.53
N LEU A 26 10.81 7.15 3.39
CA LEU A 26 10.86 7.84 2.08
C LEU A 26 10.02 9.12 2.07
N THR A 27 8.79 9.07 2.53
CA THR A 27 7.90 10.24 2.57
C THR A 27 8.49 11.36 3.43
N GLU A 28 9.05 11.03 4.59
CA GLU A 28 9.67 12.01 5.49
C GLU A 28 10.93 12.65 4.88
N TRP A 29 11.70 11.90 4.08
CA TRP A 29 12.83 12.47 3.36
C TRP A 29 12.40 13.63 2.46
N PHE A 30 11.26 13.51 1.78
CA PHE A 30 10.71 14.58 0.96
C PHE A 30 10.12 15.70 1.82
N THR A 31 9.21 15.39 2.73
CA THR A 31 8.47 16.39 3.51
C THR A 31 9.34 17.18 4.47
N GLN A 32 10.45 16.64 4.94
CA GLN A 32 11.38 17.31 5.83
C GLN A 32 12.52 18.02 5.10
N SER A 33 12.74 17.72 3.82
CA SER A 33 13.83 18.32 3.04
C SER A 33 13.38 19.50 2.17
N PHE A 34 12.08 19.66 1.93
CA PHE A 34 11.54 20.69 1.05
C PHE A 34 10.29 21.33 1.65
N ASP A 35 10.26 22.67 1.64
CA ASP A 35 9.15 23.43 2.25
C ASP A 35 7.98 23.68 1.29
N ASP A 36 8.22 23.63 -0.01
CA ASP A 36 7.24 24.02 -1.05
C ASP A 36 6.97 22.87 -2.02
N LEU A 37 6.44 21.76 -1.45
CA LEU A 37 6.07 20.59 -2.25
C LEU A 37 4.59 20.66 -2.65
N PRO A 38 4.24 20.21 -3.87
CA PRO A 38 2.85 19.91 -4.19
C PRO A 38 2.35 18.75 -3.34
N PRO A 39 1.03 18.48 -3.32
CA PRO A 39 0.48 17.32 -2.60
C PRO A 39 1.22 16.02 -2.93
N ILE A 40 1.47 15.20 -1.90
CA ILE A 40 2.20 13.94 -2.01
C ILE A 40 1.25 12.77 -1.90
N ILE A 41 1.32 11.86 -2.89
CA ILE A 41 0.73 10.52 -2.81
C ILE A 41 1.85 9.56 -2.44
N SER A 42 1.70 8.80 -1.36
CA SER A 42 2.66 7.74 -1.01
C SER A 42 2.04 6.36 -1.11
N THR A 43 2.77 5.43 -1.72
CA THR A 43 2.33 4.07 -2.01
C THR A 43 3.42 3.06 -1.68
N GLY A 44 3.08 1.98 -0.99
CA GLY A 44 3.96 0.84 -0.75
C GLY A 44 3.69 0.14 0.59
N SER A 45 3.24 -1.10 0.55
CA SER A 45 2.96 -1.96 1.70
C SER A 45 1.92 -1.44 2.70
N VAL A 46 0.99 -0.61 2.25
CA VAL A 46 -0.14 -0.15 3.07
C VAL A 46 -1.24 -1.20 3.05
N TRP A 47 -1.63 -1.69 4.21
CA TRP A 47 -2.67 -2.71 4.40
C TRP A 47 -3.73 -2.30 5.41
N SER A 48 -3.34 -1.86 6.59
CA SER A 48 -4.25 -1.51 7.67
C SER A 48 -4.57 -0.02 7.71
N LYS A 49 -5.60 0.31 8.47
CA LYS A 49 -5.88 1.71 8.83
C LYS A 49 -4.72 2.36 9.57
N SER A 50 -4.03 1.60 10.43
CA SER A 50 -2.83 2.06 11.13
C SER A 50 -1.70 2.40 10.16
N ASP A 51 -1.47 1.57 9.12
CA ASP A 51 -0.51 1.86 8.07
C ASP A 51 -0.84 3.18 7.34
N ALA A 52 -2.10 3.36 6.98
CA ALA A 52 -2.56 4.57 6.31
C ALA A 52 -2.35 5.82 7.18
N GLN A 53 -2.66 5.73 8.48
CA GLN A 53 -2.45 6.82 9.42
C GLN A 53 -0.97 7.15 9.57
N GLU A 54 -0.10 6.14 9.65
CA GLU A 54 1.35 6.36 9.72
C GLU A 54 1.88 7.12 8.50
N LEU A 55 1.37 6.83 7.29
CA LEU A 55 1.74 7.59 6.09
C LEU A 55 1.29 9.05 6.14
N ILE A 56 0.11 9.33 6.64
CA ILE A 56 -0.36 10.70 6.87
C ILE A 56 0.56 11.41 7.88
N ASP A 57 0.93 10.72 8.95
CA ASP A 57 1.84 11.26 9.97
C ASP A 57 3.25 11.54 9.42
N GLN A 58 3.67 10.79 8.41
CA GLN A 58 4.93 11.05 7.67
C GLN A 58 4.83 12.25 6.72
N GLY A 59 3.64 12.79 6.50
CA GLY A 59 3.40 13.97 5.68
C GLY A 59 2.78 13.68 4.30
N ALA A 60 2.30 12.47 4.03
CA ALA A 60 1.53 12.21 2.81
C ALA A 60 0.16 12.90 2.88
N ASP A 61 -0.26 13.48 1.76
CA ASP A 61 -1.59 14.08 1.60
C ASP A 61 -2.60 13.03 1.15
N LEU A 62 -2.19 12.07 0.35
CA LEU A 62 -3.00 10.98 -0.17
C LEU A 62 -2.27 9.65 -0.03
N ILE A 63 -3.05 8.61 0.19
CA ILE A 63 -2.56 7.24 0.32
C ILE A 63 -2.80 6.48 -0.99
N GLY A 64 -1.74 5.96 -1.58
CA GLY A 64 -1.83 5.04 -2.70
C GLY A 64 -1.79 3.58 -2.22
N VAL A 65 -2.60 2.72 -2.81
CA VAL A 65 -2.60 1.29 -2.54
C VAL A 65 -2.57 0.49 -3.83
N ALA A 66 -1.99 -0.70 -3.79
CA ALA A 66 -1.97 -1.62 -4.92
C ALA A 66 -2.41 -3.02 -4.47
N ARG A 67 -1.54 -3.76 -3.81
CA ARG A 67 -1.79 -5.16 -3.47
C ARG A 67 -3.01 -5.39 -2.58
N VAL A 68 -3.28 -4.51 -1.64
CA VAL A 68 -4.45 -4.63 -0.76
C VAL A 68 -5.77 -4.42 -1.51
N GLY A 69 -5.77 -3.58 -2.55
CA GLY A 69 -6.95 -3.34 -3.36
C GLY A 69 -7.36 -4.53 -4.24
N ILE A 70 -6.47 -5.50 -4.44
CA ILE A 70 -6.76 -6.70 -5.24
C ILE A 70 -7.80 -7.59 -4.54
N PRO A 71 -7.57 -8.09 -3.32
CA PRO A 71 -8.56 -8.89 -2.60
C PRO A 71 -9.68 -8.05 -1.93
N TYR A 72 -9.46 -6.76 -1.75
CA TYR A 72 -10.36 -5.87 -1.02
C TYR A 72 -10.68 -4.61 -1.84
N PRO A 73 -11.57 -4.71 -2.85
CA PRO A 73 -11.94 -3.56 -3.70
C PRO A 73 -12.65 -2.44 -2.92
N ASP A 74 -13.23 -2.77 -1.77
CA ASP A 74 -13.89 -1.86 -0.84
C ASP A 74 -12.97 -1.34 0.29
N TRP A 75 -11.65 -1.51 0.14
CA TRP A 75 -10.67 -1.16 1.17
C TRP A 75 -10.83 0.27 1.71
N ALA A 76 -11.01 1.23 0.83
CA ALA A 76 -11.14 2.64 1.22
C ALA A 76 -12.38 2.90 2.10
N GLU A 77 -13.51 2.26 1.79
CA GLU A 77 -14.73 2.35 2.59
C GLU A 77 -14.53 1.75 3.98
N ASN A 78 -13.81 0.63 4.06
CA ASN A 78 -13.56 -0.09 5.30
C ASN A 78 -12.60 0.66 6.26
N LEU A 79 -11.89 1.68 5.79
CA LEU A 79 -11.08 2.54 6.66
C LEU A 79 -11.91 3.34 7.68
N SER A 80 -13.22 3.45 7.48
CA SER A 80 -14.14 4.03 8.47
C SER A 80 -14.27 3.17 9.74
N GLN A 81 -13.99 1.87 9.64
CA GLN A 81 -14.02 0.95 10.77
C GLN A 81 -12.84 1.19 11.69
N GLU A 82 -13.09 1.13 13.00
CA GLU A 82 -12.03 1.19 13.99
C GLU A 82 -11.13 -0.04 13.88
N ASN A 83 -9.81 0.16 13.88
CA ASN A 83 -8.80 -0.89 13.81
C ASN A 83 -8.90 -1.81 12.58
N TYR A 84 -9.38 -1.30 11.44
CA TYR A 84 -9.44 -2.09 10.22
C TYR A 84 -8.05 -2.61 9.82
N ASP A 85 -7.92 -3.92 9.79
CA ASP A 85 -6.70 -4.62 9.44
C ASP A 85 -7.03 -5.93 8.70
N PRO A 86 -7.18 -5.88 7.36
CA PRO A 86 -7.62 -7.05 6.61
C PRO A 86 -6.54 -8.13 6.56
N PRO A 87 -6.92 -9.42 6.51
CA PRO A 87 -5.98 -10.52 6.36
C PRO A 87 -5.04 -10.37 5.16
N ARG A 88 -3.78 -10.75 5.35
CA ARG A 88 -2.75 -10.76 4.31
C ARG A 88 -2.84 -12.03 3.46
N ALA A 89 -2.07 -12.06 2.36
CA ALA A 89 -1.90 -13.26 1.56
C ALA A 89 -1.40 -14.45 2.43
N PRO A 90 -1.70 -15.69 2.04
CA PRO A 90 -2.29 -16.11 0.76
C PRO A 90 -3.80 -16.00 0.69
N PHE A 91 -4.31 -15.75 -0.51
CA PHE A 91 -5.75 -15.65 -0.77
C PHE A 91 -6.27 -16.88 -1.53
N THR A 92 -7.47 -17.34 -1.20
CA THR A 92 -8.10 -18.43 -1.96
C THR A 92 -8.63 -17.93 -3.29
N VAL A 93 -8.70 -18.83 -4.28
CA VAL A 93 -9.33 -18.53 -5.57
C VAL A 93 -10.79 -18.07 -5.39
N LYS A 94 -11.50 -18.71 -4.45
CA LYS A 94 -12.89 -18.33 -4.12
C LYS A 94 -12.96 -16.88 -3.66
N GLN A 95 -12.13 -16.49 -2.71
CA GLN A 95 -12.08 -15.12 -2.17
C GLN A 95 -11.78 -14.08 -3.27
N LEU A 96 -10.83 -14.40 -4.16
CA LEU A 96 -10.46 -13.49 -5.25
C LEU A 96 -11.59 -13.37 -6.30
N ARG A 97 -12.34 -14.44 -6.57
CA ARG A 97 -13.53 -14.37 -7.42
C ARG A 97 -14.66 -13.55 -6.77
N GLU A 98 -14.84 -13.67 -5.45
CA GLU A 98 -15.80 -12.84 -4.69
C GLU A 98 -15.41 -11.34 -4.70
N ALA A 99 -14.14 -11.03 -4.92
CA ALA A 99 -13.64 -9.67 -5.17
C ALA A 99 -13.72 -9.26 -6.66
N ASP A 100 -14.50 -9.97 -7.47
CA ASP A 100 -14.72 -9.72 -8.91
C ASP A 100 -13.48 -9.86 -9.80
N LEU A 101 -12.48 -10.61 -9.37
CA LEU A 101 -11.30 -10.88 -10.20
C LEU A 101 -11.57 -12.00 -11.21
N SER A 102 -11.13 -11.78 -12.45
CA SER A 102 -11.19 -12.81 -13.49
C SER A 102 -10.19 -13.94 -13.22
N ASP A 103 -10.51 -15.14 -13.70
CA ASP A 103 -9.61 -16.29 -13.60
C ASP A 103 -8.25 -16.02 -14.29
N VAL A 104 -8.25 -15.26 -15.37
CA VAL A 104 -7.03 -14.85 -16.07
C VAL A 104 -6.14 -14.01 -15.15
N PHE A 105 -6.71 -13.04 -14.45
CA PHE A 105 -5.96 -12.21 -13.52
C PHE A 105 -5.50 -13.00 -12.27
N ILE A 106 -6.36 -13.87 -11.74
CA ILE A 106 -5.99 -14.76 -10.62
C ILE A 106 -4.78 -15.64 -11.00
N ASN A 107 -4.77 -16.21 -12.22
CA ASN A 107 -3.64 -16.98 -12.72
C ASN A 107 -2.38 -16.12 -12.90
N TYR A 108 -2.53 -14.88 -13.34
CA TYR A 108 -1.42 -13.93 -13.38
C TYR A 108 -0.82 -13.70 -11.99
N MET A 109 -1.66 -13.53 -10.96
CA MET A 109 -1.22 -13.30 -9.59
C MET A 109 -0.47 -14.48 -8.95
N ARG A 110 -0.61 -15.70 -9.51
CA ARG A 110 0.19 -16.85 -9.09
C ARG A 110 1.69 -16.71 -9.35
N LYS A 111 2.10 -15.77 -10.22
CA LYS A 111 3.51 -15.41 -10.43
C LYS A 111 4.15 -14.80 -9.17
N TRP A 112 3.34 -14.24 -8.31
CA TRP A 112 3.77 -13.69 -7.03
C TRP A 112 3.67 -14.77 -5.96
N LYS A 113 4.83 -15.35 -5.63
CA LYS A 113 4.89 -16.46 -4.68
C LYS A 113 4.17 -16.10 -3.37
N GLY A 114 3.22 -16.95 -2.99
CA GLY A 114 2.46 -16.80 -1.74
C GLY A 114 1.28 -15.84 -1.81
N PHE A 115 0.94 -15.27 -2.98
CA PHE A 115 -0.24 -14.42 -3.10
C PHE A 115 -1.53 -15.22 -3.22
N VAL A 116 -1.55 -16.23 -4.08
CA VAL A 116 -2.70 -17.14 -4.25
C VAL A 116 -2.38 -18.48 -3.58
N CYS A 117 -3.34 -19.03 -2.84
CA CYS A 117 -3.21 -20.38 -2.27
C CYS A 117 -2.91 -21.41 -3.36
N ASN A 118 -2.01 -22.36 -3.07
CA ASN A 118 -1.71 -23.46 -3.99
C ASN A 118 -2.87 -24.46 -4.07
N ASN A 119 -3.64 -24.59 -3.00
CA ASN A 119 -4.84 -25.43 -2.92
C ASN A 119 -6.08 -24.56 -3.08
N ASN A 120 -7.00 -25.01 -3.91
CA ASN A 120 -8.27 -24.31 -4.18
C ASN A 120 -9.16 -24.21 -2.96
#